data_621315954f32fc0d5d70589bfa8d5267
#
_entry.id   621315954f32fc0d5d70589bfa8d5267
#
_cell.length_a   1.000
_cell.length_b   1.000
_cell.length_c   1.000
_cell.angle_alpha   90.00
_cell.angle_beta   90.00
_cell.angle_gamma   90.00
#
_symmetry.space_group_name_H-M   'P 1'
#
loop_
_entity.id
_entity.type
_entity.pdbx_description
1 polymer ?
#
loop_
_entity_poly.entity_id
_entity_poly.type
_entity_poly.pdbx_seq_one_letter_code
_entity_poly.pdbx_strand_id
1 'polypeptide(L)'
;MASEHVSAPYDLCIIGGGINGVGIARDAAGRGLRVLVCEQNDLASATSSASSKLIHGGLRYLEHYEFRLVREALSERETLLNIAPHLVQPLRFVLPHEPHLRPAWMIRCGLFLYDHLAKRSDRLPGSQAIKLERDNNYGQALKPQFTKGFIYSDCQVDDSRLVILNAMSASQLGATILTRSRCSEINHDGKLWSVRIEQASGASQVIQAKILVNAAGPWVAQIEDYLHKPEHGNKLRLVKGSHIVVPKFYPGDHAYILQNKDNRIVFATPYRDNFAMIGTTDVDYTGDPAQVAISDEEIDYLLSLINAYFDQPLSRADMVSSWSGVRPLYNDNTGTASAVTRDYVFDLSGGNGQQPVLLSIYGGKITTYRRLAEHALEKLAPFTGKSKGWTSTQRLPGGAIDSPDAYAQQLIQQYGWLSPALALRYAKAYGNLANAFLSANIEEMGTNFGHDLYASEVNWLIEQEWAQTTDDILWRRTRLGLLFDTQQTEQLAHYLDKRPH
;
A
#
# COMPACT_ATOMS: atom_id res chain seq x y z
N MET A 1 -1.16 -31.40 36.68
CA MET A 1 -1.53 -30.01 36.47
C MET A 1 -0.29 -29.29 35.89
N ALA A 2 -0.25 -29.15 34.58
CA ALA A 2 0.80 -28.37 33.94
C ALA A 2 0.53 -26.88 34.29
N SER A 3 1.49 -26.21 34.90
CA SER A 3 1.42 -24.78 35.13
C SER A 3 1.38 -24.13 33.75
N GLU A 4 0.22 -23.62 33.34
CA GLU A 4 0.14 -22.67 32.23
C GLU A 4 1.07 -21.50 32.56
N HIS A 5 2.19 -21.41 31.86
CA HIS A 5 2.99 -20.22 31.87
C HIS A 5 2.16 -19.13 31.19
N VAL A 6 1.37 -18.40 31.98
CA VAL A 6 0.68 -17.20 31.51
C VAL A 6 1.77 -16.21 31.11
N SER A 7 2.06 -16.11 29.83
CA SER A 7 2.99 -15.13 29.31
C SER A 7 2.48 -13.73 29.68
N ALA A 8 3.38 -12.81 30.07
CA ALA A 8 2.99 -11.45 30.39
C ALA A 8 2.11 -10.84 29.28
N PRO A 9 1.06 -10.05 29.62
CA PRO A 9 0.17 -9.48 28.61
C PRO A 9 0.90 -8.57 27.64
N TYR A 10 0.47 -8.54 26.39
CA TYR A 10 0.93 -7.56 25.41
C TYR A 10 0.47 -6.16 25.82
N ASP A 11 1.27 -5.14 25.50
CA ASP A 11 0.82 -3.75 25.66
C ASP A 11 -0.25 -3.44 24.59
N LEU A 12 -0.01 -3.87 23.33
CA LEU A 12 -0.96 -3.75 22.22
C LEU A 12 -1.20 -5.08 21.53
N CYS A 13 -2.47 -5.43 21.30
CA CYS A 13 -2.90 -6.40 20.30
C CYS A 13 -3.51 -5.64 19.13
N ILE A 14 -2.99 -5.83 17.92
CA ILE A 14 -3.43 -5.16 16.71
C ILE A 14 -4.09 -6.19 15.80
N ILE A 15 -5.33 -5.96 15.41
CA ILE A 15 -6.09 -6.81 14.48
C ILE A 15 -6.01 -6.18 13.09
N GLY A 16 -5.36 -6.88 12.16
CA GLY A 16 -5.17 -6.49 10.76
C GLY A 16 -3.74 -6.19 10.38
N GLY A 17 -3.22 -6.93 9.38
CA GLY A 17 -1.87 -6.84 8.79
C GLY A 17 -1.79 -5.93 7.56
N GLY A 18 -2.71 -4.98 7.41
CA GLY A 18 -2.64 -3.91 6.42
C GLY A 18 -1.70 -2.79 6.83
N ILE A 19 -1.53 -1.78 5.96
CA ILE A 19 -0.55 -0.70 6.15
C ILE A 19 -0.74 0.08 7.45
N ASN A 20 -1.98 0.27 7.92
CA ASN A 20 -2.26 0.96 9.18
C ASN A 20 -1.80 0.11 10.38
N GLY A 21 -2.18 -1.18 10.40
CA GLY A 21 -1.83 -2.08 11.51
C GLY A 21 -0.34 -2.29 11.66
N VAL A 22 0.38 -2.60 10.56
CA VAL A 22 1.84 -2.79 10.63
C VAL A 22 2.60 -1.48 10.88
N GLY A 23 2.06 -0.33 10.40
CA GLY A 23 2.62 0.98 10.69
C GLY A 23 2.57 1.31 12.19
N ILE A 24 1.42 1.04 12.83
CA ILE A 24 1.23 1.20 14.28
C ILE A 24 2.12 0.20 15.04
N ALA A 25 2.19 -1.05 14.58
CA ALA A 25 3.04 -2.06 15.19
C ALA A 25 4.52 -1.64 15.20
N ARG A 26 5.02 -1.13 14.06
CA ARG A 26 6.39 -0.63 13.93
C ARG A 26 6.65 0.52 14.89
N ASP A 27 5.77 1.52 14.92
CA ASP A 27 5.94 2.68 15.78
C ASP A 27 5.88 2.29 17.26
N ALA A 28 4.92 1.46 17.66
CA ALA A 28 4.75 0.98 19.02
C ALA A 28 5.96 0.15 19.51
N ALA A 29 6.41 -0.81 18.70
CA ALA A 29 7.57 -1.65 19.04
C ALA A 29 8.84 -0.81 19.19
N GLY A 30 9.08 0.17 18.32
CA GLY A 30 10.21 1.07 18.42
C GLY A 30 10.16 2.03 19.61
N ARG A 31 8.99 2.22 20.22
CA ARG A 31 8.81 2.91 21.50
C ARG A 31 9.02 1.97 22.71
N GLY A 32 9.33 0.69 22.47
CA GLY A 32 9.58 -0.32 23.49
C GLY A 32 8.31 -0.94 24.07
N LEU A 33 7.19 -0.90 23.35
CA LEU A 33 5.96 -1.59 23.73
C LEU A 33 6.00 -3.03 23.23
N ARG A 34 5.41 -3.94 24.00
CA ARG A 34 5.22 -5.34 23.61
C ARG A 34 3.98 -5.45 22.72
N VAL A 35 4.17 -5.75 21.43
CA VAL A 35 3.13 -5.70 20.39
C VAL A 35 2.90 -7.06 19.77
N LEU A 36 1.62 -7.40 19.54
CA LEU A 36 1.21 -8.51 18.69
C LEU A 36 0.32 -7.97 17.56
N VAL A 37 0.58 -8.43 16.34
CA VAL A 37 -0.31 -8.25 15.18
C VAL A 37 -0.87 -9.61 14.78
N CYS A 38 -2.19 -9.73 14.62
CA CYS A 38 -2.83 -10.88 13.99
C CYS A 38 -3.50 -10.45 12.68
N GLU A 39 -3.22 -11.22 11.62
CA GLU A 39 -3.77 -11.06 10.28
C GLU A 39 -4.41 -12.37 9.82
N GLN A 40 -5.69 -12.32 9.43
CA GLN A 40 -6.45 -13.53 9.06
C GLN A 40 -5.91 -14.23 7.80
N ASN A 41 -5.28 -13.48 6.91
CA ASN A 41 -4.70 -13.97 5.66
C ASN A 41 -3.18 -13.68 5.63
N ASP A 42 -2.66 -13.34 4.47
CA ASP A 42 -1.31 -12.81 4.31
C ASP A 42 -1.27 -11.30 4.56
N LEU A 43 -0.10 -10.78 4.89
CA LEU A 43 0.15 -9.33 4.96
C LEU A 43 -0.24 -8.65 3.64
N ALA A 44 -0.89 -7.48 3.74
CA ALA A 44 -1.35 -6.71 2.59
C ALA A 44 -2.38 -7.43 1.69
N SER A 45 -3.02 -8.51 2.12
CA SER A 45 -3.90 -9.33 1.27
C SER A 45 -5.20 -8.63 0.81
N ALA A 46 -5.53 -7.46 1.37
CA ALA A 46 -6.74 -6.71 1.03
C ALA A 46 -6.42 -5.33 0.42
N THR A 47 -7.04 -4.26 0.91
CA THR A 47 -6.94 -2.89 0.37
C THR A 47 -5.50 -2.39 0.19
N SER A 48 -4.57 -2.83 1.05
CA SER A 48 -3.19 -2.33 1.06
C SER A 48 -2.34 -2.78 -0.13
N SER A 49 -2.72 -3.82 -0.88
CA SER A 49 -2.09 -4.22 -2.15
C SER A 49 -2.89 -3.80 -3.38
N ALA A 50 -4.12 -3.34 -3.18
CA ALA A 50 -5.06 -2.95 -4.24
C ALA A 50 -5.15 -1.43 -4.42
N SER A 51 -4.10 -0.69 -4.02
CA SER A 51 -4.02 0.76 -4.17
C SER A 51 -3.68 1.17 -5.62
N SER A 52 -3.73 2.47 -5.90
CA SER A 52 -3.20 3.04 -7.16
C SER A 52 -1.66 3.09 -7.20
N LYS A 53 -0.99 2.53 -6.20
CA LYS A 53 0.48 2.44 -6.06
C LYS A 53 1.20 3.78 -6.17
N LEU A 54 0.57 4.81 -5.61
CA LEU A 54 1.05 6.19 -5.61
C LEU A 54 1.23 6.71 -4.18
N ILE A 55 2.31 7.44 -3.96
CA ILE A 55 2.52 8.32 -2.81
C ILE A 55 2.42 9.76 -3.33
N HIS A 56 1.27 10.38 -3.09
CA HIS A 56 0.93 11.64 -3.72
C HIS A 56 0.22 12.60 -2.76
N GLY A 57 0.39 13.89 -2.99
CA GLY A 57 -0.23 14.94 -2.18
C GLY A 57 -1.74 15.09 -2.39
N GLY A 58 -2.27 14.51 -3.47
CA GLY A 58 -3.69 14.63 -3.79
C GLY A 58 -4.07 16.02 -4.32
N LEU A 59 -3.54 16.39 -5.47
CA LEU A 59 -3.75 17.71 -6.11
C LEU A 59 -5.23 18.14 -6.13
N ARG A 60 -6.15 17.19 -6.35
CA ARG A 60 -7.61 17.44 -6.36
C ARG A 60 -8.15 17.98 -5.03
N TYR A 61 -7.54 17.66 -3.89
CA TYR A 61 -8.04 18.16 -2.60
C TYR A 61 -7.86 19.68 -2.44
N LEU A 62 -6.99 20.31 -3.24
CA LEU A 62 -6.91 21.78 -3.30
C LEU A 62 -8.22 22.41 -3.81
N GLU A 63 -8.99 21.69 -4.65
CA GLU A 63 -10.29 22.13 -5.14
C GLU A 63 -11.35 22.19 -4.04
N HIS A 64 -11.15 21.40 -2.97
CA HIS A 64 -12.00 21.35 -1.79
C HIS A 64 -11.43 22.16 -0.62
N TYR A 65 -10.39 22.98 -0.85
CA TYR A 65 -9.69 23.78 0.15
C TYR A 65 -9.07 22.98 1.30
N GLU A 66 -8.79 21.69 1.10
CA GLU A 66 -8.21 20.77 2.09
C GLU A 66 -6.68 20.92 2.19
N PHE A 67 -6.22 22.16 2.39
CA PHE A 67 -4.78 22.50 2.39
C PHE A 67 -3.99 21.73 3.46
N ARG A 68 -4.60 21.45 4.62
CA ARG A 68 -3.96 20.68 5.69
C ARG A 68 -3.63 19.27 5.21
N LEU A 69 -4.60 18.58 4.61
CA LEU A 69 -4.42 17.21 4.10
C LEU A 69 -3.37 17.15 2.99
N VAL A 70 -3.38 18.12 2.07
CA VAL A 70 -2.39 18.19 1.00
C VAL A 70 -0.99 18.42 1.58
N ARG A 71 -0.83 19.37 2.52
CA ARG A 71 0.45 19.64 3.18
C ARG A 71 1.00 18.42 3.91
N GLU A 72 0.15 17.70 4.66
CA GLU A 72 0.54 16.48 5.36
C GLU A 72 0.99 15.41 4.37
N ALA A 73 0.22 15.15 3.31
CA ALA A 73 0.55 14.16 2.30
C ALA A 73 1.85 14.50 1.56
N LEU A 74 2.09 15.77 1.21
CA LEU A 74 3.34 16.22 0.59
C LEU A 74 4.54 16.06 1.53
N SER A 75 4.37 16.34 2.82
CA SER A 75 5.42 16.14 3.83
C SER A 75 5.75 14.66 4.02
N GLU A 76 4.72 13.80 4.07
CA GLU A 76 4.91 12.35 4.18
C GLU A 76 5.52 11.76 2.91
N ARG A 77 5.22 12.27 1.72
CA ARG A 77 5.87 11.88 0.47
C ARG A 77 7.39 12.07 0.55
N GLU A 78 7.87 13.22 1.05
CA GLU A 78 9.30 13.47 1.24
C GLU A 78 9.90 12.55 2.31
N THR A 79 9.17 12.32 3.41
CA THR A 79 9.61 11.39 4.45
C THR A 79 9.78 9.98 3.88
N LEU A 80 8.79 9.47 3.15
CA LEU A 80 8.83 8.13 2.56
C LEU A 80 9.91 7.98 1.49
N LEU A 81 10.16 8.99 0.67
CA LEU A 81 11.31 9.02 -0.25
C LEU A 81 12.65 8.85 0.48
N ASN A 82 12.76 9.35 1.72
CA ASN A 82 13.99 9.27 2.50
C ASN A 82 14.13 7.96 3.26
N ILE A 83 13.03 7.45 3.84
CA ILE A 83 13.09 6.25 4.68
C ILE A 83 12.95 4.94 3.88
N ALA A 84 12.42 5.00 2.66
CA ALA A 84 12.21 3.86 1.79
C ALA A 84 12.59 4.17 0.33
N PRO A 85 13.84 4.62 0.05
CA PRO A 85 14.25 5.08 -1.29
C PRO A 85 14.24 3.98 -2.34
N HIS A 86 14.23 2.70 -1.95
CA HIS A 86 14.09 1.55 -2.85
C HIS A 86 12.64 1.32 -3.28
N LEU A 87 11.65 1.61 -2.44
CA LEU A 87 10.23 1.37 -2.73
C LEU A 87 9.52 2.59 -3.31
N VAL A 88 9.87 3.78 -2.82
CA VAL A 88 9.20 5.03 -3.20
C VAL A 88 10.09 5.77 -4.18
N GLN A 89 9.62 5.90 -5.43
CA GLN A 89 10.37 6.46 -6.53
C GLN A 89 9.67 7.69 -7.09
N PRO A 90 10.42 8.76 -7.47
CA PRO A 90 9.85 9.91 -8.17
C PRO A 90 9.10 9.49 -9.43
N LEU A 91 7.96 10.12 -9.68
CA LEU A 91 7.15 9.92 -10.87
C LEU A 91 6.64 11.27 -11.38
N ARG A 92 6.81 11.53 -12.67
CA ARG A 92 6.27 12.72 -13.33
C ARG A 92 4.84 12.43 -13.78
N PHE A 93 3.94 13.38 -13.55
CA PHE A 93 2.55 13.33 -13.97
C PHE A 93 2.26 14.37 -15.03
N VAL A 94 1.69 13.93 -16.12
CA VAL A 94 1.20 14.79 -17.21
C VAL A 94 -0.31 14.97 -17.03
N LEU A 95 -0.76 16.21 -16.98
CA LEU A 95 -2.16 16.62 -16.95
C LEU A 95 -2.47 17.29 -18.29
N PRO A 96 -3.08 16.57 -19.27
CA PRO A 96 -3.57 17.19 -20.50
C PRO A 96 -4.68 18.20 -20.17
N HIS A 97 -4.62 19.38 -20.76
CA HIS A 97 -5.61 20.43 -20.51
C HIS A 97 -6.67 20.45 -21.62
N GLU A 98 -7.92 20.40 -21.22
CA GLU A 98 -9.09 20.56 -22.08
C GLU A 98 -9.82 21.88 -21.82
N PRO A 99 -10.40 22.54 -22.87
CA PRO A 99 -11.07 23.83 -22.70
C PRO A 99 -12.30 23.82 -21.76
N HIS A 100 -12.94 22.67 -21.59
CA HIS A 100 -14.11 22.53 -20.70
C HIS A 100 -13.73 22.39 -19.22
N LEU A 101 -12.45 22.17 -18.93
CA LEU A 101 -11.91 22.10 -17.58
C LEU A 101 -11.69 23.53 -17.03
N ARG A 102 -11.15 23.59 -15.82
CA ARG A 102 -10.77 24.87 -15.21
C ARG A 102 -9.80 25.63 -16.10
N PRO A 103 -9.86 26.98 -16.10
CA PRO A 103 -8.89 27.78 -16.88
C PRO A 103 -7.43 27.40 -16.56
N ALA A 104 -6.59 27.36 -17.60
CA ALA A 104 -5.19 26.94 -17.46
C ALA A 104 -4.41 27.75 -16.39
N TRP A 105 -4.69 29.07 -16.25
CA TRP A 105 -4.07 29.86 -15.20
C TRP A 105 -4.43 29.40 -13.79
N MET A 106 -5.67 28.96 -13.57
CA MET A 106 -6.11 28.46 -12.26
C MET A 106 -5.42 27.13 -11.91
N ILE A 107 -5.30 26.21 -12.89
CA ILE A 107 -4.52 24.98 -12.73
C ILE A 107 -3.06 25.31 -12.39
N ARG A 108 -2.47 26.30 -13.07
CA ARG A 108 -1.10 26.75 -12.83
C ARG A 108 -0.92 27.30 -11.40
N CYS A 109 -1.89 28.10 -10.91
CA CYS A 109 -1.91 28.56 -9.51
C CYS A 109 -2.02 27.39 -8.51
N GLY A 110 -2.89 26.42 -8.78
CA GLY A 110 -3.04 25.23 -7.94
C GLY A 110 -1.74 24.41 -7.89
N LEU A 111 -1.06 24.22 -9.01
CA LEU A 111 0.21 23.52 -9.08
C LEU A 111 1.35 24.32 -8.40
N PHE A 112 1.33 25.64 -8.48
CA PHE A 112 2.27 26.47 -7.73
C PHE A 112 2.10 26.31 -6.23
N LEU A 113 0.86 26.34 -5.73
CA LEU A 113 0.56 26.03 -4.31
C LEU A 113 1.02 24.62 -3.94
N TYR A 114 0.72 23.62 -4.77
CA TYR A 114 1.14 22.24 -4.56
C TYR A 114 2.64 22.09 -4.40
N ASP A 115 3.41 22.80 -5.21
CA ASP A 115 4.88 22.82 -5.14
C ASP A 115 5.44 23.47 -3.86
N HIS A 116 4.67 24.36 -3.18
CA HIS A 116 5.16 25.19 -2.08
C HIS A 116 4.46 24.95 -0.74
N LEU A 117 3.42 24.10 -0.68
CA LEU A 117 2.73 23.78 0.58
C LEU A 117 3.58 22.97 1.57
N ALA A 118 4.58 22.24 1.09
CA ALA A 118 5.55 21.52 1.92
C ALA A 118 6.95 21.68 1.33
N LYS A 119 7.97 21.39 2.16
CA LYS A 119 9.35 21.33 1.67
C LYS A 119 9.47 20.22 0.63
N ARG A 120 10.12 20.49 -0.48
CA ARG A 120 10.35 19.58 -1.59
C ARG A 120 11.85 19.40 -1.82
N SER A 121 12.29 18.16 -2.04
CA SER A 121 13.66 17.83 -2.38
C SER A 121 13.93 18.01 -3.87
N ASP A 122 15.20 18.10 -4.26
CA ASP A 122 15.62 18.21 -5.66
C ASP A 122 15.29 16.97 -6.49
N ARG A 123 15.00 15.83 -5.83
CA ARG A 123 14.52 14.59 -6.49
C ARG A 123 13.16 14.75 -7.16
N LEU A 124 12.37 15.74 -6.76
CA LEU A 124 11.04 16.02 -7.31
C LEU A 124 11.03 17.37 -8.03
N PRO A 125 11.29 17.43 -9.34
CA PRO A 125 11.24 18.67 -10.11
C PRO A 125 9.89 19.37 -10.02
N GLY A 126 9.88 20.70 -10.02
CA GLY A 126 8.69 21.52 -9.93
C GLY A 126 7.73 21.35 -11.10
N SER A 127 6.52 21.86 -10.89
CA SER A 127 5.49 21.86 -11.91
C SER A 127 5.76 22.92 -12.99
N GLN A 128 5.36 22.62 -14.22
CA GLN A 128 5.47 23.53 -15.34
C GLN A 128 4.36 23.28 -16.36
N ALA A 129 4.02 24.33 -17.12
CA ALA A 129 3.19 24.19 -18.30
C ALA A 129 4.04 23.62 -19.44
N ILE A 130 3.46 22.72 -20.23
CA ILE A 130 4.13 22.08 -21.36
C ILE A 130 3.23 22.11 -22.60
N LYS A 131 3.87 22.07 -23.77
CA LYS A 131 3.21 21.74 -25.01
C LYS A 131 3.18 20.22 -25.17
N LEU A 132 2.06 19.70 -25.61
CA LEU A 132 1.83 18.29 -25.89
C LEU A 132 1.97 18.08 -27.40
N GLU A 133 3.20 18.15 -27.90
CA GLU A 133 3.53 17.96 -29.31
C GLU A 133 3.83 16.49 -29.59
N ARG A 134 3.60 16.05 -30.82
CA ARG A 134 3.79 14.65 -31.20
C ARG A 134 5.26 14.21 -31.28
N ASP A 135 6.17 15.15 -31.27
CA ASP A 135 7.62 14.92 -31.28
C ASP A 135 8.22 14.71 -29.89
N ASN A 136 7.40 14.86 -28.84
CA ASN A 136 7.84 14.62 -27.48
C ASN A 136 7.04 13.49 -26.79
N ASN A 137 7.68 12.81 -25.85
CA ASN A 137 7.10 11.66 -25.16
C ASN A 137 5.78 11.97 -24.43
N TYR A 138 5.52 13.24 -24.06
CA TYR A 138 4.33 13.62 -23.30
C TYR A 138 3.09 13.80 -24.18
N GLY A 139 3.27 14.13 -25.47
CA GLY A 139 2.17 14.34 -26.41
C GLY A 139 2.01 13.25 -27.46
N GLN A 140 3.05 12.45 -27.69
CA GLN A 140 3.13 11.51 -28.82
C GLN A 140 1.95 10.55 -28.91
N ALA A 141 1.48 10.02 -27.78
CA ALA A 141 0.39 9.04 -27.72
C ALA A 141 -1.00 9.67 -27.60
N LEU A 142 -1.08 10.98 -27.30
CA LEU A 142 -2.34 11.67 -27.11
C LEU A 142 -2.99 12.05 -28.44
N LYS A 143 -4.32 12.13 -28.46
CA LYS A 143 -5.07 12.65 -29.61
C LYS A 143 -4.69 14.10 -29.96
N PRO A 144 -4.79 14.54 -31.23
CA PRO A 144 -4.30 15.83 -31.69
C PRO A 144 -4.94 17.06 -31.02
N GLN A 145 -6.13 16.92 -30.42
CA GLN A 145 -6.79 18.02 -29.72
C GLN A 145 -6.06 18.43 -28.42
N PHE A 146 -5.24 17.54 -27.85
CA PHE A 146 -4.48 17.84 -26.64
C PHE A 146 -3.15 18.49 -27.01
N THR A 147 -3.11 19.82 -27.07
CA THR A 147 -1.93 20.57 -27.47
C THR A 147 -1.18 21.22 -26.31
N LYS A 148 -1.82 21.28 -25.13
CA LYS A 148 -1.28 21.92 -23.92
C LYS A 148 -1.54 21.05 -22.70
N GLY A 149 -0.64 21.12 -21.73
CA GLY A 149 -0.81 20.43 -20.47
C GLY A 149 0.11 20.98 -19.40
N PHE A 150 0.10 20.28 -18.29
CA PHE A 150 0.98 20.57 -17.16
C PHE A 150 1.71 19.30 -16.77
N ILE A 151 2.92 19.47 -16.25
CA ILE A 151 3.69 18.37 -15.66
C ILE A 151 4.03 18.72 -14.22
N TYR A 152 3.90 17.77 -13.31
CA TYR A 152 4.26 17.93 -11.91
C TYR A 152 4.85 16.62 -11.36
N SER A 153 5.34 16.62 -10.12
CA SER A 153 5.98 15.45 -9.51
C SER A 153 5.21 14.94 -8.31
N ASP A 154 5.06 13.64 -8.28
CA ASP A 154 4.71 12.84 -7.11
C ASP A 154 5.57 11.58 -7.08
N CYS A 155 5.13 10.49 -6.44
CA CYS A 155 5.89 9.25 -6.37
C CYS A 155 5.02 8.04 -6.68
N GLN A 156 5.63 7.02 -7.24
CA GLN A 156 5.11 5.66 -7.25
C GLN A 156 5.66 4.87 -6.05
N VAL A 157 4.97 3.80 -5.69
CA VAL A 157 5.37 2.91 -4.59
C VAL A 157 5.01 1.46 -4.88
N ASP A 158 5.79 0.52 -4.39
CA ASP A 158 5.32 -0.84 -4.19
C ASP A 158 4.56 -0.93 -2.87
N ASP A 159 3.24 -0.90 -2.95
CA ASP A 159 2.35 -0.84 -1.79
C ASP A 159 2.45 -2.08 -0.90
N SER A 160 2.48 -3.28 -1.49
CA SER A 160 2.61 -4.54 -0.73
C SER A 160 3.96 -4.62 -0.02
N ARG A 161 5.05 -4.31 -0.74
CA ARG A 161 6.38 -4.28 -0.17
C ARG A 161 6.48 -3.29 1.00
N LEU A 162 5.82 -2.13 0.88
CA LEU A 162 5.77 -1.15 1.96
C LEU A 162 5.14 -1.72 3.24
N VAL A 163 4.05 -2.50 3.11
CA VAL A 163 3.43 -3.21 4.25
C VAL A 163 4.39 -4.21 4.86
N ILE A 164 4.98 -5.08 4.02
CA ILE A 164 5.87 -6.16 4.46
C ILE A 164 7.08 -5.62 5.19
N LEU A 165 7.73 -4.58 4.65
CA LEU A 165 8.91 -4.00 5.29
C LEU A 165 8.59 -3.24 6.60
N ASN A 166 7.37 -2.72 6.75
CA ASN A 166 6.92 -2.21 8.06
C ASN A 166 6.72 -3.36 9.06
N ALA A 167 6.13 -4.50 8.63
CA ALA A 167 6.00 -5.68 9.47
C ALA A 167 7.36 -6.27 9.87
N MET A 168 8.31 -6.37 8.92
CA MET A 168 9.68 -6.80 9.19
C MET A 168 10.36 -5.88 10.21
N SER A 169 10.23 -4.56 10.01
CA SER A 169 10.79 -3.59 10.96
C SER A 169 10.17 -3.74 12.35
N ALA A 170 8.85 -3.94 12.45
CA ALA A 170 8.18 -4.19 13.72
C ALA A 170 8.68 -5.47 14.39
N SER A 171 8.84 -6.56 13.63
CA SER A 171 9.36 -7.85 14.10
C SER A 171 10.80 -7.74 14.61
N GLN A 172 11.67 -7.04 13.86
CA GLN A 172 13.06 -6.76 14.26
C GLN A 172 13.14 -5.93 15.56
N LEU A 173 12.11 -5.17 15.88
CA LEU A 173 11.96 -4.41 17.12
C LEU A 173 11.23 -5.17 18.23
N GLY A 174 10.94 -6.47 18.02
CA GLY A 174 10.38 -7.36 19.02
C GLY A 174 8.86 -7.54 18.95
N ALA A 175 8.17 -7.02 17.94
CA ALA A 175 6.75 -7.32 17.73
C ALA A 175 6.55 -8.76 17.25
N THR A 176 5.48 -9.39 17.71
CA THR A 176 5.02 -10.69 17.21
C THR A 176 4.07 -10.46 16.03
N ILE A 177 4.38 -11.03 14.87
CA ILE A 177 3.56 -10.95 13.67
C ILE A 177 2.99 -12.35 13.37
N LEU A 178 1.66 -12.47 13.41
CA LEU A 178 0.94 -13.71 13.12
C LEU A 178 0.12 -13.52 11.84
N THR A 179 0.56 -14.13 10.76
CA THR A 179 -0.21 -14.25 9.50
C THR A 179 -1.11 -15.48 9.55
N ARG A 180 -2.15 -15.56 8.73
CA ARG A 180 -3.15 -16.66 8.72
C ARG A 180 -3.68 -16.99 10.11
N SER A 181 -3.92 -15.93 10.87
CA SER A 181 -4.25 -15.96 12.29
C SER A 181 -5.42 -15.02 12.54
N ARG A 182 -6.63 -15.58 12.50
CA ARG A 182 -7.87 -14.82 12.61
C ARG A 182 -8.25 -14.57 14.07
N CYS A 183 -8.58 -13.32 14.39
CA CYS A 183 -9.29 -13.01 15.62
C CYS A 183 -10.74 -13.53 15.52
N SER A 184 -11.12 -14.48 16.37
CA SER A 184 -12.46 -15.11 16.34
C SER A 184 -13.34 -14.75 17.53
N GLU A 185 -12.75 -14.29 18.63
CA GLU A 185 -13.48 -13.94 19.84
C GLU A 185 -12.71 -12.88 20.63
N ILE A 186 -13.43 -11.92 21.22
CA ILE A 186 -12.86 -10.86 22.03
C ILE A 186 -13.69 -10.71 23.32
N ASN A 187 -13.01 -10.85 24.45
CA ASN A 187 -13.59 -10.67 25.78
C ASN A 187 -12.69 -9.77 26.62
N HIS A 188 -13.14 -9.32 27.79
CA HIS A 188 -12.32 -8.60 28.75
C HIS A 188 -12.78 -8.81 30.19
N ASP A 189 -11.84 -8.63 31.14
CA ASP A 189 -12.09 -8.69 32.59
C ASP A 189 -12.21 -7.29 33.24
N GLY A 190 -12.30 -6.23 32.44
CA GLY A 190 -12.29 -4.83 32.85
C GLY A 190 -10.89 -4.19 32.81
N LYS A 191 -9.82 -4.98 32.84
CA LYS A 191 -8.42 -4.51 32.83
C LYS A 191 -7.64 -4.93 31.59
N LEU A 192 -7.88 -6.18 31.14
CA LEU A 192 -7.18 -6.76 30.00
C LEU A 192 -8.21 -7.29 28.99
N TRP A 193 -7.85 -7.19 27.73
CA TRP A 193 -8.48 -7.89 26.63
C TRP A 193 -8.01 -9.33 26.61
N SER A 194 -8.91 -10.27 26.37
CA SER A 194 -8.65 -11.67 26.05
C SER A 194 -9.08 -11.90 24.60
N VAL A 195 -8.13 -12.12 23.72
CA VAL A 195 -8.35 -12.26 22.28
C VAL A 195 -8.05 -13.70 21.88
N ARG A 196 -9.05 -14.41 21.33
CA ARG A 196 -8.86 -15.73 20.73
C ARG A 196 -8.39 -15.59 19.30
N ILE A 197 -7.27 -16.22 19.00
CA ILE A 197 -6.66 -16.24 17.67
C ILE A 197 -6.70 -17.67 17.16
N GLU A 198 -7.30 -17.89 16.01
CA GLU A 198 -7.38 -19.15 15.30
C GLU A 198 -6.46 -19.14 14.10
N GLN A 199 -5.54 -20.09 14.03
CA GLN A 199 -4.65 -20.26 12.90
C GLN A 199 -5.30 -21.11 11.81
N ALA A 200 -4.90 -20.91 10.56
CA ALA A 200 -5.36 -21.71 9.42
C ALA A 200 -5.05 -23.22 9.58
N SER A 201 -4.05 -23.57 10.39
CA SER A 201 -3.73 -24.96 10.80
C SER A 201 -4.76 -25.61 11.73
N GLY A 202 -5.75 -24.86 12.22
CA GLY A 202 -6.72 -25.29 13.23
C GLY A 202 -6.26 -25.09 14.68
N ALA A 203 -5.02 -24.68 14.92
CA ALA A 203 -4.55 -24.34 16.25
C ALA A 203 -5.20 -23.04 16.74
N SER A 204 -5.51 -22.96 18.03
CA SER A 204 -6.06 -21.75 18.63
C SER A 204 -5.29 -21.39 19.91
N GLN A 205 -5.17 -20.09 20.17
CA GLN A 205 -4.60 -19.57 21.40
C GLN A 205 -5.39 -18.36 21.88
N VAL A 206 -5.39 -18.14 23.19
CA VAL A 206 -5.92 -16.91 23.78
C VAL A 206 -4.76 -16.06 24.27
N ILE A 207 -4.70 -14.82 23.81
CA ILE A 207 -3.68 -13.87 24.25
C ILE A 207 -4.33 -12.78 25.10
N GLN A 208 -3.54 -12.18 25.98
CA GLN A 208 -3.97 -11.04 26.79
C GLN A 208 -3.26 -9.76 26.33
N ALA A 209 -4.02 -8.65 26.28
CA ALA A 209 -3.49 -7.34 25.92
C ALA A 209 -4.13 -6.22 26.76
N LYS A 210 -3.36 -5.16 27.03
CA LYS A 210 -3.86 -3.97 27.74
C LYS A 210 -4.69 -3.08 26.81
N ILE A 211 -4.29 -3.00 25.55
CA ILE A 211 -4.89 -2.16 24.53
C ILE A 211 -5.21 -3.03 23.30
N LEU A 212 -6.41 -2.90 22.77
CA LEU A 212 -6.80 -3.48 21.50
C LEU A 212 -6.85 -2.39 20.41
N VAL A 213 -6.19 -2.63 19.29
CA VAL A 213 -6.24 -1.77 18.12
C VAL A 213 -6.94 -2.50 16.99
N ASN A 214 -8.12 -2.01 16.60
CA ASN A 214 -8.87 -2.52 15.48
C ASN A 214 -8.43 -1.79 14.19
N ALA A 215 -7.49 -2.39 13.47
CA ALA A 215 -6.97 -1.93 12.17
C ALA A 215 -7.41 -2.87 11.03
N ALA A 216 -8.56 -3.53 11.18
CA ALA A 216 -9.06 -4.57 10.27
C ALA A 216 -9.58 -4.03 8.92
N GLY A 217 -9.41 -2.73 8.64
CA GLY A 217 -9.77 -2.13 7.35
C GLY A 217 -11.25 -2.34 7.02
N PRO A 218 -11.62 -2.97 5.88
CA PRO A 218 -13.01 -3.19 5.51
C PRO A 218 -13.82 -4.01 6.51
N TRP A 219 -13.17 -4.77 7.39
CA TRP A 219 -13.81 -5.61 8.44
C TRP A 219 -13.83 -4.93 9.82
N VAL A 220 -13.51 -3.63 9.91
CA VAL A 220 -13.49 -2.90 11.19
C VAL A 220 -14.81 -3.03 11.96
N ALA A 221 -15.95 -2.93 11.27
CA ALA A 221 -17.28 -3.09 11.88
C ALA A 221 -17.51 -4.52 12.40
N GLN A 222 -17.07 -5.55 11.67
CA GLN A 222 -17.19 -6.94 12.11
C GLN A 222 -16.43 -7.22 13.42
N ILE A 223 -15.26 -6.60 13.60
CA ILE A 223 -14.52 -6.70 14.85
C ILE A 223 -15.27 -5.99 15.99
N GLU A 224 -15.96 -4.89 15.70
CA GLU A 224 -16.79 -4.18 16.69
C GLU A 224 -18.03 -4.98 17.08
N ASP A 225 -18.59 -5.78 16.17
CA ASP A 225 -19.70 -6.67 16.46
C ASP A 225 -19.32 -7.72 17.53
N TYR A 226 -18.07 -8.23 17.53
CA TYR A 226 -17.58 -9.11 18.60
C TYR A 226 -17.55 -8.45 19.99
N LEU A 227 -17.55 -7.12 20.03
CA LEU A 227 -17.55 -6.32 21.26
C LEU A 227 -18.95 -5.92 21.72
N HIS A 228 -20.01 -6.46 21.08
CA HIS A 228 -21.42 -6.15 21.37
C HIS A 228 -21.71 -4.64 21.38
N LYS A 229 -21.12 -3.89 20.46
CA LYS A 229 -21.34 -2.45 20.26
C LYS A 229 -22.27 -2.20 19.06
N PRO A 230 -23.60 -2.26 19.21
CA PRO A 230 -24.55 -2.21 18.09
C PRO A 230 -24.63 -0.84 17.39
N GLU A 231 -24.11 0.21 18.01
CA GLU A 231 -24.27 1.60 17.50
C GLU A 231 -23.32 1.98 16.35
N HIS A 232 -22.39 1.10 15.96
CA HIS A 232 -21.31 1.44 15.04
C HIS A 232 -21.58 1.11 13.56
N GLY A 233 -22.62 0.35 13.22
CA GLY A 233 -22.96 -0.05 11.85
C GLY A 233 -23.13 1.10 10.84
N ASN A 234 -23.47 2.32 11.33
CA ASN A 234 -23.63 3.50 10.49
C ASN A 234 -22.33 4.31 10.27
N LYS A 235 -21.22 3.96 10.92
CA LYS A 235 -19.96 4.70 10.85
C LYS A 235 -19.06 4.30 9.68
N LEU A 236 -19.34 3.18 9.03
CA LEU A 236 -18.53 2.64 7.95
C LEU A 236 -19.25 2.75 6.61
N ARG A 237 -18.57 3.36 5.63
CA ARG A 237 -18.96 3.34 4.22
C ARG A 237 -17.87 2.65 3.42
N LEU A 238 -18.24 1.59 2.72
CA LEU A 238 -17.32 0.84 1.87
C LEU A 238 -17.38 1.40 0.45
N VAL A 239 -16.21 1.79 -0.09
CA VAL A 239 -16.09 2.31 -1.46
C VAL A 239 -15.10 1.46 -2.23
N LYS A 240 -15.58 0.79 -3.28
CA LYS A 240 -14.78 0.00 -4.19
C LYS A 240 -14.03 0.92 -5.16
N GLY A 241 -12.75 0.59 -5.42
CA GLY A 241 -11.94 1.20 -6.46
C GLY A 241 -11.19 0.11 -7.23
N SER A 242 -11.33 0.13 -8.55
CA SER A 242 -10.81 -0.91 -9.44
C SER A 242 -9.74 -0.37 -10.38
N HIS A 243 -8.83 -1.25 -10.78
CA HIS A 243 -7.76 -0.97 -11.72
C HIS A 243 -7.68 -2.10 -12.76
N ILE A 244 -7.30 -1.76 -13.98
CA ILE A 244 -6.95 -2.70 -15.03
C ILE A 244 -5.49 -2.55 -15.42
N VAL A 245 -4.86 -3.63 -15.86
CA VAL A 245 -3.50 -3.67 -16.40
C VAL A 245 -3.59 -4.04 -17.86
N VAL A 246 -2.90 -3.28 -18.69
CA VAL A 246 -2.82 -3.47 -20.14
C VAL A 246 -1.37 -3.39 -20.60
N PRO A 247 -0.99 -3.88 -21.78
CA PRO A 247 0.31 -3.58 -22.36
C PRO A 247 0.56 -2.08 -22.43
N LYS A 248 1.81 -1.67 -22.29
CA LYS A 248 2.18 -0.25 -22.32
C LYS A 248 1.84 0.37 -23.67
N PHE A 249 1.00 1.38 -23.69
CA PHE A 249 0.43 1.99 -24.90
C PHE A 249 0.89 3.43 -25.15
N TYR A 250 1.84 3.92 -24.35
CA TYR A 250 2.50 5.21 -24.53
C TYR A 250 3.99 5.13 -24.19
N PRO A 251 4.83 5.97 -24.79
CA PRO A 251 6.27 6.00 -24.52
C PRO A 251 6.59 6.71 -23.20
N GLY A 252 7.81 6.46 -22.69
CA GLY A 252 8.33 7.12 -21.48
C GLY A 252 7.81 6.52 -20.18
N ASP A 253 8.31 7.03 -19.05
CA ASP A 253 8.05 6.50 -17.71
C ASP A 253 7.26 7.48 -16.82
N HIS A 254 6.51 8.38 -17.45
CA HIS A 254 5.61 9.31 -16.78
C HIS A 254 4.19 8.71 -16.66
N ALA A 255 3.44 9.23 -15.71
CA ALA A 255 2.01 8.94 -15.57
C ALA A 255 1.17 10.03 -16.22
N TYR A 256 -0.05 9.67 -16.62
CA TYR A 256 -1.09 10.65 -16.95
C TYR A 256 -2.13 10.73 -15.84
N ILE A 257 -2.61 11.94 -15.57
CA ILE A 257 -3.79 12.20 -14.78
C ILE A 257 -4.87 12.73 -15.71
N LEU A 258 -5.93 11.96 -15.88
CA LEU A 258 -7.01 12.20 -16.83
C LEU A 258 -8.26 12.62 -16.07
N GLN A 259 -8.87 13.71 -16.48
CA GLN A 259 -10.09 14.23 -15.88
C GLN A 259 -11.28 13.88 -16.76
N ASN A 260 -12.30 13.28 -16.17
CA ASN A 260 -13.55 13.01 -16.89
C ASN A 260 -14.56 14.16 -16.70
N LYS A 261 -15.56 14.21 -17.59
CA LYS A 261 -16.67 15.19 -17.55
C LYS A 261 -17.52 15.06 -16.26
N ASP A 262 -17.50 13.91 -15.63
CA ASP A 262 -18.15 13.64 -14.33
C ASP A 262 -17.31 14.07 -13.12
N ASN A 263 -16.20 14.81 -13.35
CA ASN A 263 -15.23 15.25 -12.35
C ASN A 263 -14.45 14.12 -11.66
N ARG A 264 -14.54 12.87 -12.10
CA ARG A 264 -13.67 11.80 -11.60
C ARG A 264 -12.31 11.86 -12.30
N ILE A 265 -11.30 11.36 -11.60
CA ILE A 265 -9.91 11.30 -12.07
C ILE A 265 -9.51 9.84 -12.25
N VAL A 266 -8.90 9.54 -13.38
CA VAL A 266 -8.27 8.25 -13.66
C VAL A 266 -6.80 8.48 -13.96
N PHE A 267 -5.95 7.64 -13.40
CA PHE A 267 -4.53 7.62 -13.70
C PHE A 267 -4.22 6.56 -14.74
N ALA A 268 -3.30 6.86 -15.65
CA ALA A 268 -2.59 5.86 -16.43
C ALA A 268 -1.12 5.94 -16.02
N THR A 269 -0.62 4.90 -15.36
CA THR A 269 0.72 4.88 -14.78
C THR A 269 1.55 3.75 -15.37
N PRO A 270 2.86 3.93 -15.57
CA PRO A 270 3.72 2.81 -15.93
C PRO A 270 3.65 1.75 -14.81
N TYR A 271 3.55 0.49 -15.22
CA TYR A 271 3.46 -0.63 -14.29
C TYR A 271 4.37 -1.75 -14.76
N ARG A 272 5.43 -2.00 -14.01
CA ARG A 272 6.57 -2.75 -14.52
C ARG A 272 7.07 -2.19 -15.87
N ASP A 273 7.96 -2.86 -16.56
CA ASP A 273 8.60 -2.27 -17.75
C ASP A 273 7.66 -2.22 -18.97
N ASN A 274 6.77 -3.22 -19.10
CA ASN A 274 6.00 -3.45 -20.32
C ASN A 274 4.48 -3.24 -20.17
N PHE A 275 4.01 -2.78 -19.02
CA PHE A 275 2.59 -2.61 -18.76
C PHE A 275 2.26 -1.18 -18.33
N ALA A 276 0.99 -0.85 -18.44
CA ALA A 276 0.38 0.32 -17.84
C ALA A 276 -0.80 -0.10 -16.96
N MET A 277 -0.93 0.54 -15.81
CA MET A 277 -2.06 0.41 -14.91
C MET A 277 -2.99 1.60 -15.11
N ILE A 278 -4.29 1.33 -15.24
CA ILE A 278 -5.34 2.33 -15.44
C ILE A 278 -6.32 2.24 -14.28
N GLY A 279 -6.58 3.33 -13.61
CA GLY A 279 -7.52 3.40 -12.46
C GLY A 279 -7.46 4.76 -11.79
N THR A 280 -8.38 5.06 -10.91
CA THR A 280 -9.29 4.15 -10.20
C THR A 280 -10.74 4.54 -10.42
N THR A 281 -11.64 3.62 -10.11
CA THR A 281 -13.08 3.91 -9.98
C THR A 281 -13.43 4.28 -8.53
N ASP A 282 -14.62 4.83 -8.30
CA ASP A 282 -15.22 5.08 -6.99
C ASP A 282 -16.68 4.64 -7.02
N VAL A 283 -16.98 3.47 -6.43
CA VAL A 283 -18.31 2.84 -6.42
C VAL A 283 -18.66 2.41 -5.00
N ASP A 284 -19.85 2.79 -4.50
CA ASP A 284 -20.34 2.26 -3.23
C ASP A 284 -20.41 0.75 -3.26
N TYR A 285 -19.99 0.09 -2.19
CA TYR A 285 -19.88 -1.36 -2.12
C TYR A 285 -20.60 -1.92 -0.89
N THR A 286 -21.48 -2.89 -1.14
CA THR A 286 -22.28 -3.54 -0.09
C THR A 286 -22.01 -5.05 0.01
N GLY A 287 -21.13 -5.59 -0.86
CA GLY A 287 -20.77 -7.01 -0.85
C GLY A 287 -19.71 -7.36 0.18
N ASP A 288 -19.33 -8.63 0.21
CA ASP A 288 -18.22 -9.12 1.03
C ASP A 288 -16.88 -8.56 0.50
N PRO A 289 -16.10 -7.81 1.30
CA PRO A 289 -14.80 -7.29 0.88
C PRO A 289 -13.79 -8.36 0.45
N ALA A 290 -13.95 -9.61 0.90
CA ALA A 290 -13.11 -10.72 0.48
C ALA A 290 -13.40 -11.19 -0.97
N GLN A 291 -14.56 -10.85 -1.52
CA GLN A 291 -15.00 -11.26 -2.85
C GLN A 291 -15.04 -10.09 -3.84
N VAL A 292 -14.36 -8.98 -3.50
CA VAL A 292 -14.38 -7.79 -4.35
C VAL A 292 -13.71 -8.05 -5.69
N ALA A 293 -14.41 -7.71 -6.76
CA ALA A 293 -13.91 -7.79 -8.14
C ALA A 293 -14.38 -6.57 -8.96
N ILE A 294 -13.66 -6.29 -10.04
CA ILE A 294 -14.06 -5.26 -11.01
C ILE A 294 -15.33 -5.71 -11.74
N SER A 295 -16.25 -4.78 -11.99
CA SER A 295 -17.43 -5.04 -12.81
C SER A 295 -17.20 -4.67 -14.28
N ASP A 296 -18.07 -5.17 -15.15
CA ASP A 296 -18.04 -4.84 -16.58
C ASP A 296 -18.23 -3.34 -16.84
N GLU A 297 -19.08 -2.68 -16.06
CA GLU A 297 -19.33 -1.25 -16.14
C GLU A 297 -18.08 -0.43 -15.75
N GLU A 298 -17.33 -0.90 -14.77
CA GLU A 298 -16.07 -0.26 -14.38
C GLU A 298 -15.00 -0.42 -15.45
N ILE A 299 -14.92 -1.60 -16.08
CA ILE A 299 -14.00 -1.86 -17.20
C ILE A 299 -14.32 -0.91 -18.36
N ASP A 300 -15.59 -0.86 -18.78
CA ASP A 300 -16.03 0.00 -19.88
C ASP A 300 -15.81 1.48 -19.59
N TYR A 301 -16.04 1.90 -18.33
CA TYR A 301 -15.75 3.25 -17.88
C TYR A 301 -14.26 3.61 -18.05
N LEU A 302 -13.36 2.75 -17.56
CA LEU A 302 -11.91 2.99 -17.64
C LEU A 302 -11.42 3.00 -19.09
N LEU A 303 -11.86 2.04 -19.91
CA LEU A 303 -11.49 1.97 -21.33
C LEU A 303 -12.06 3.14 -22.14
N SER A 304 -13.31 3.53 -21.89
CA SER A 304 -13.92 4.69 -22.54
C SER A 304 -13.14 5.97 -22.27
N LEU A 305 -12.72 6.19 -21.02
CA LEU A 305 -11.95 7.37 -20.66
C LEU A 305 -10.56 7.37 -21.33
N ILE A 306 -9.83 6.25 -21.27
CA ILE A 306 -8.53 6.14 -21.95
C ILE A 306 -8.67 6.40 -23.44
N ASN A 307 -9.65 5.79 -24.08
CA ASN A 307 -9.91 5.95 -25.51
C ASN A 307 -10.38 7.36 -25.92
N ALA A 308 -10.82 8.17 -24.96
CA ALA A 308 -11.08 9.60 -25.20
C ALA A 308 -9.79 10.42 -25.34
N TYR A 309 -8.71 10.03 -24.64
CA TYR A 309 -7.46 10.78 -24.58
C TYR A 309 -6.40 10.28 -25.55
N PHE A 310 -6.28 8.97 -25.78
CA PHE A 310 -5.18 8.36 -26.52
C PHE A 310 -5.57 7.98 -27.95
N ASP A 311 -4.59 8.04 -28.86
CA ASP A 311 -4.78 7.66 -30.27
C ASP A 311 -4.97 6.16 -30.44
N GLN A 312 -4.18 5.35 -29.72
CA GLN A 312 -4.29 3.90 -29.76
C GLN A 312 -5.51 3.47 -28.92
N PRO A 313 -6.56 2.90 -29.55
CA PRO A 313 -7.70 2.41 -28.81
C PRO A 313 -7.34 1.13 -28.04
N LEU A 314 -7.83 1.03 -26.82
CA LEU A 314 -7.76 -0.16 -25.99
C LEU A 314 -9.14 -0.81 -25.90
N SER A 315 -9.16 -2.13 -25.82
CA SER A 315 -10.35 -2.97 -25.69
C SER A 315 -10.22 -3.89 -24.47
N ARG A 316 -11.28 -4.62 -24.16
CA ARG A 316 -11.25 -5.65 -23.10
C ARG A 316 -10.25 -6.77 -23.41
N ALA A 317 -9.98 -7.06 -24.69
CA ALA A 317 -9.00 -8.07 -25.11
C ALA A 317 -7.55 -7.69 -24.77
N ASP A 318 -7.28 -6.40 -24.55
CA ASP A 318 -5.94 -5.92 -24.17
C ASP A 318 -5.68 -6.03 -22.66
N MET A 319 -6.69 -6.39 -21.87
CA MET A 319 -6.52 -6.54 -20.43
C MET A 319 -5.74 -7.81 -20.11
N VAL A 320 -4.64 -7.65 -19.37
CA VAL A 320 -3.82 -8.78 -18.89
C VAL A 320 -4.12 -9.12 -17.43
N SER A 321 -4.61 -8.17 -16.65
CA SER A 321 -4.97 -8.36 -15.24
C SER A 321 -5.87 -7.23 -14.74
N SER A 322 -6.48 -7.44 -13.58
CA SER A 322 -7.24 -6.42 -12.86
C SER A 322 -7.19 -6.68 -11.36
N TRP A 323 -7.45 -5.66 -10.57
CA TRP A 323 -7.73 -5.80 -9.14
C TRP A 323 -8.70 -4.74 -8.66
N SER A 324 -9.36 -5.06 -7.56
CA SER A 324 -10.25 -4.14 -6.85
C SER A 324 -9.88 -4.10 -5.37
N GLY A 325 -10.06 -2.96 -4.76
CA GLY A 325 -9.92 -2.79 -3.32
C GLY A 325 -11.10 -2.03 -2.73
N VAL A 326 -11.40 -2.32 -1.47
CA VAL A 326 -12.49 -1.66 -0.75
C VAL A 326 -11.90 -0.70 0.28
N ARG A 327 -12.26 0.59 0.17
CA ARG A 327 -11.85 1.64 1.10
C ARG A 327 -12.84 1.70 2.26
N PRO A 328 -12.40 1.50 3.50
CA PRO A 328 -13.25 1.58 4.70
C PRO A 328 -13.36 3.05 5.17
N LEU A 329 -14.12 3.88 4.48
CA LEU A 329 -14.23 5.30 4.80
C LEU A 329 -15.17 5.53 5.99
N TYR A 330 -14.89 6.57 6.77
CA TYR A 330 -15.81 7.00 7.81
C TYR A 330 -17.04 7.62 7.17
N ASN A 331 -18.22 7.13 7.54
CA ASN A 331 -19.50 7.65 7.01
C ASN A 331 -19.83 8.98 7.67
N ASP A 332 -19.63 10.06 6.95
CA ASP A 332 -19.98 11.43 7.36
C ASP A 332 -21.37 11.87 6.86
N ASN A 333 -22.18 10.91 6.37
CA ASN A 333 -23.51 11.14 5.78
C ASN A 333 -23.51 12.05 4.54
N THR A 334 -22.36 12.19 3.85
CA THR A 334 -22.30 12.88 2.55
C THR A 334 -22.93 12.04 1.45
N GLY A 335 -23.63 12.68 0.52
CA GLY A 335 -24.51 11.99 -0.45
C GLY A 335 -23.80 11.10 -1.46
N THR A 336 -22.52 11.34 -1.83
CA THR A 336 -21.81 10.61 -2.90
C THR A 336 -20.51 9.99 -2.42
N ALA A 337 -20.14 8.82 -2.97
CA ALA A 337 -18.88 8.12 -2.66
C ALA A 337 -17.62 8.98 -2.89
N SER A 338 -17.66 9.89 -3.85
CA SER A 338 -16.54 10.78 -4.18
C SER A 338 -16.38 11.95 -3.21
N ALA A 339 -17.43 12.30 -2.42
CA ALA A 339 -17.45 13.43 -1.48
C ALA A 339 -17.10 13.03 -0.04
N VAL A 340 -17.12 11.73 0.29
CA VAL A 340 -16.80 11.23 1.64
C VAL A 340 -15.39 11.62 2.03
N THR A 341 -15.22 12.04 3.30
CA THR A 341 -13.88 12.37 3.83
C THR A 341 -12.90 11.20 3.62
N ARG A 342 -11.73 11.52 3.10
CA ARG A 342 -10.62 10.56 2.92
C ARG A 342 -9.55 10.72 3.99
N ASP A 343 -9.83 11.51 5.04
CA ASP A 343 -9.02 11.54 6.25
C ASP A 343 -9.29 10.29 7.10
N TYR A 344 -8.35 9.94 7.95
CA TYR A 344 -8.56 8.85 8.91
C TYR A 344 -9.29 9.36 10.14
N VAL A 345 -10.10 8.49 10.72
CA VAL A 345 -10.82 8.77 11.97
C VAL A 345 -10.45 7.71 13.00
N PHE A 346 -10.15 8.15 14.21
CA PHE A 346 -9.94 7.31 15.38
C PHE A 346 -11.15 7.32 16.29
N ASP A 347 -11.68 6.13 16.59
CA ASP A 347 -12.66 5.94 17.63
C ASP A 347 -11.97 5.29 18.84
N LEU A 348 -11.75 6.09 19.88
CA LEU A 348 -11.09 5.68 21.13
C LEU A 348 -12.14 5.50 22.21
N SER A 349 -12.19 4.30 22.80
CA SER A 349 -13.11 3.97 23.88
C SER A 349 -12.46 3.14 25.00
N GLY A 350 -13.12 3.04 26.14
CA GLY A 350 -12.56 2.30 27.30
C GLY A 350 -11.53 3.11 28.11
N GLY A 351 -10.69 2.42 28.89
CA GLY A 351 -9.68 3.03 29.74
C GLY A 351 -10.22 3.72 31.00
N ASN A 352 -11.48 3.46 31.33
CA ASN A 352 -12.21 4.05 32.47
C ASN A 352 -12.35 3.11 33.69
N GLY A 353 -11.63 1.99 33.68
CA GLY A 353 -11.67 0.97 34.73
C GLY A 353 -12.81 -0.05 34.58
N GLN A 354 -13.75 0.15 33.69
CA GLN A 354 -14.82 -0.79 33.36
C GLN A 354 -14.50 -1.61 32.12
N GLN A 355 -13.83 -1.02 31.16
CA GLN A 355 -13.39 -1.63 29.90
C GLN A 355 -11.95 -1.24 29.61
N PRO A 356 -11.08 -2.15 29.15
CA PRO A 356 -9.76 -1.80 28.66
C PRO A 356 -9.84 -0.92 27.40
N VAL A 357 -8.71 -0.32 27.03
CA VAL A 357 -8.66 0.63 25.90
C VAL A 357 -8.85 -0.07 24.58
N LEU A 358 -9.74 0.46 23.74
CA LEU A 358 -9.95 0.10 22.34
C LEU A 358 -9.73 1.33 21.45
N LEU A 359 -8.95 1.16 20.38
CA LEU A 359 -8.77 2.13 19.31
C LEU A 359 -9.21 1.50 17.98
N SER A 360 -10.32 1.96 17.40
CA SER A 360 -10.76 1.58 16.06
C SER A 360 -10.35 2.62 15.03
N ILE A 361 -9.91 2.15 13.84
CA ILE A 361 -9.36 3.01 12.78
C ILE A 361 -10.22 2.89 11.53
N TYR A 362 -10.76 4.02 11.09
CA TYR A 362 -11.51 4.15 9.86
C TYR A 362 -10.71 4.96 8.84
N GLY A 363 -10.71 4.55 7.58
CA GLY A 363 -10.02 5.27 6.52
C GLY A 363 -8.50 5.14 6.58
N GLY A 364 -7.83 6.22 6.19
CA GLY A 364 -6.39 6.28 6.06
C GLY A 364 -5.92 6.01 4.62
N LYS A 365 -4.82 6.64 4.27
CA LYS A 365 -4.17 6.53 2.96
C LYS A 365 -2.79 5.93 3.12
N ILE A 366 -2.35 5.18 2.12
CA ILE A 366 -0.97 4.67 2.09
C ILE A 366 0.06 5.80 2.16
N THR A 367 -0.23 6.97 1.60
CA THR A 367 0.65 8.14 1.66
C THR A 367 0.92 8.61 3.11
N THR A 368 -0.10 8.60 3.97
CA THR A 368 -0.02 9.18 5.32
C THR A 368 -0.04 8.15 6.44
N TYR A 369 0.12 6.85 6.10
CA TYR A 369 0.04 5.76 7.08
C TYR A 369 1.01 5.94 8.26
N ARG A 370 2.22 6.44 7.98
CA ARG A 370 3.23 6.63 9.01
C ARG A 370 2.81 7.71 10.02
N ARG A 371 2.25 8.82 9.53
CA ARG A 371 1.72 9.88 10.39
C ARG A 371 0.47 9.42 11.14
N LEU A 372 -0.39 8.65 10.49
CA LEU A 372 -1.52 7.97 11.16
C LEU A 372 -1.02 7.12 12.34
N ALA A 373 0.03 6.31 12.14
CA ALA A 373 0.60 5.48 13.19
C ALA A 373 1.13 6.31 14.36
N GLU A 374 1.91 7.38 14.10
CA GLU A 374 2.36 8.30 15.13
C GLU A 374 1.19 8.94 15.90
N HIS A 375 0.16 9.40 15.19
CA HIS A 375 -1.01 10.00 15.79
C HIS A 375 -1.82 8.98 16.62
N ALA A 376 -1.92 7.71 16.17
CA ALA A 376 -2.51 6.64 16.97
C ALA A 376 -1.77 6.48 18.31
N LEU A 377 -0.44 6.43 18.28
CA LEU A 377 0.38 6.33 19.50
C LEU A 377 0.35 7.60 20.36
N GLU A 378 0.18 8.78 19.77
CA GLU A 378 -0.08 10.04 20.51
C GLU A 378 -1.41 9.93 21.29
N LYS A 379 -2.47 9.40 20.67
CA LYS A 379 -3.76 9.14 21.33
C LYS A 379 -3.65 8.09 22.45
N LEU A 380 -2.81 7.08 22.27
CA LEU A 380 -2.58 6.03 23.26
C LEU A 380 -1.54 6.40 24.34
N ALA A 381 -0.86 7.55 24.21
CA ALA A 381 0.16 7.99 25.16
C ALA A 381 -0.30 8.04 26.63
N PRO A 382 -1.56 8.46 26.96
CA PRO A 382 -2.04 8.45 28.35
C PRO A 382 -2.05 7.05 28.98
N PHE A 383 -2.16 6.00 28.17
CA PHE A 383 -2.26 4.61 28.64
C PHE A 383 -0.93 3.86 28.54
N THR A 384 0.00 4.31 27.69
CA THR A 384 1.28 3.63 27.45
C THR A 384 2.48 4.37 28.09
N GLY A 385 2.33 5.65 28.40
CA GLY A 385 3.42 6.51 28.85
C GLY A 385 4.46 6.81 27.74
N LYS A 386 4.18 6.49 26.48
CA LYS A 386 5.10 6.57 25.33
C LYS A 386 4.57 7.53 24.27
N SER A 387 5.14 8.74 24.17
CA SER A 387 4.64 9.78 23.26
C SER A 387 5.61 10.20 22.15
N LYS A 388 6.93 9.94 22.28
CA LYS A 388 7.93 10.44 21.33
C LYS A 388 7.93 9.63 20.02
N GLY A 389 7.57 10.25 18.90
CA GLY A 389 7.70 9.68 17.55
C GLY A 389 9.18 9.54 17.12
N TRP A 390 9.47 8.59 16.23
CA TRP A 390 10.84 8.28 15.76
C TRP A 390 10.85 7.82 14.30
N THR A 391 9.71 7.39 13.76
CA THR A 391 9.60 6.70 12.47
C THR A 391 9.96 7.55 11.25
N SER A 392 9.91 8.90 11.39
CA SER A 392 10.20 9.82 10.28
C SER A 392 11.68 9.88 9.88
N THR A 393 12.58 9.46 10.75
CA THR A 393 14.02 9.50 10.53
C THR A 393 14.65 8.13 10.34
N GLN A 394 13.96 7.07 10.75
CA GLN A 394 14.48 5.72 10.70
C GLN A 394 14.10 5.04 9.37
N ARG A 395 15.09 4.64 8.59
CA ARG A 395 14.90 3.92 7.34
C ARG A 395 14.18 2.59 7.55
N LEU A 396 13.36 2.19 6.59
CA LEU A 396 12.80 0.83 6.53
C LEU A 396 13.92 -0.18 6.18
N PRO A 397 13.74 -1.47 6.53
CA PRO A 397 14.63 -2.53 6.08
C PRO A 397 14.85 -2.43 4.56
N GLY A 398 16.07 -2.61 4.12
CA GLY A 398 16.45 -2.42 2.72
C GLY A 398 16.71 -0.96 2.30
N GLY A 399 16.29 0.02 3.08
CA GLY A 399 16.39 1.43 2.73
C GLY A 399 17.77 2.07 2.88
N ALA A 400 18.80 1.34 3.33
CA ALA A 400 20.16 1.86 3.49
C ALA A 400 20.92 1.95 2.16
N ILE A 401 20.29 2.56 1.17
CA ILE A 401 20.84 2.81 -0.17
C ILE A 401 20.57 4.27 -0.57
N ASP A 402 21.29 4.78 -1.54
CA ASP A 402 21.09 6.15 -2.06
C ASP A 402 19.97 6.17 -3.10
N SER A 403 20.02 5.25 -4.07
CA SER A 403 18.97 5.03 -5.06
C SER A 403 19.03 3.58 -5.56
N PRO A 404 17.92 3.03 -6.10
CA PRO A 404 17.93 1.70 -6.70
C PRO A 404 18.91 1.56 -7.86
N ASP A 405 19.03 2.58 -8.71
CA ASP A 405 19.93 2.53 -9.87
C ASP A 405 21.40 2.45 -9.45
N ALA A 406 21.81 3.31 -8.51
CA ALA A 406 23.16 3.28 -7.98
C ALA A 406 23.45 1.96 -7.25
N TYR A 407 22.48 1.45 -6.50
CA TYR A 407 22.65 0.18 -5.78
C TYR A 407 22.67 -1.02 -6.73
N ALA A 408 21.88 -1.02 -7.80
CA ALA A 408 21.93 -2.05 -8.84
C ALA A 408 23.33 -2.15 -9.48
N GLN A 409 23.99 -1.02 -9.74
CA GLN A 409 25.38 -1.01 -10.23
C GLN A 409 26.36 -1.62 -9.22
N GLN A 410 26.18 -1.36 -7.90
CA GLN A 410 26.98 -1.99 -6.87
C GLN A 410 26.77 -3.52 -6.84
N LEU A 411 25.51 -3.98 -6.95
CA LEU A 411 25.19 -5.41 -7.02
C LEU A 411 25.85 -6.08 -8.24
N ILE A 412 25.81 -5.44 -9.42
CA ILE A 412 26.46 -5.98 -10.63
C ILE A 412 27.98 -6.10 -10.46
N GLN A 413 28.60 -5.12 -9.81
CA GLN A 413 30.04 -5.17 -9.52
C GLN A 413 30.39 -6.26 -8.51
N GLN A 414 29.55 -6.46 -7.50
CA GLN A 414 29.77 -7.45 -6.45
C GLN A 414 29.46 -8.88 -6.90
N TYR A 415 28.40 -9.05 -7.68
CA TYR A 415 27.90 -10.33 -8.19
C TYR A 415 27.92 -10.31 -9.72
N GLY A 416 29.06 -10.56 -10.31
CA GLY A 416 29.29 -10.39 -11.76
C GLY A 416 28.37 -11.17 -12.70
N TRP A 417 27.59 -12.11 -12.17
CA TRP A 417 26.60 -12.89 -12.92
C TRP A 417 25.23 -12.18 -13.04
N LEU A 418 24.93 -11.16 -12.22
CA LEU A 418 23.66 -10.46 -12.25
C LEU A 418 23.46 -9.66 -13.54
N SER A 419 22.36 -9.90 -14.24
CA SER A 419 21.95 -9.02 -15.33
C SER A 419 21.52 -7.64 -14.79
N PRO A 420 21.66 -6.56 -15.59
CA PRO A 420 21.21 -5.23 -15.18
C PRO A 420 19.74 -5.18 -14.76
N ALA A 421 18.86 -5.90 -15.47
CA ALA A 421 17.43 -5.98 -15.16
C ALA A 421 17.16 -6.65 -13.81
N LEU A 422 17.84 -7.79 -13.54
CA LEU A 422 17.70 -8.52 -12.28
C LEU A 422 18.27 -7.72 -11.10
N ALA A 423 19.42 -7.10 -11.26
CA ALA A 423 20.03 -6.25 -10.25
C ALA A 423 19.12 -5.08 -9.88
N LEU A 424 18.48 -4.43 -10.88
CA LEU A 424 17.54 -3.34 -10.65
C LEU A 424 16.25 -3.84 -9.98
N ARG A 425 15.74 -5.03 -10.36
CA ARG A 425 14.60 -5.66 -9.69
C ARG A 425 14.89 -5.89 -8.20
N TYR A 426 16.04 -6.45 -7.88
CA TYR A 426 16.45 -6.69 -6.50
C TYR A 426 16.67 -5.37 -5.74
N ALA A 427 17.33 -4.40 -6.35
CA ALA A 427 17.54 -3.09 -5.75
C ALA A 427 16.22 -2.38 -5.42
N LYS A 428 15.21 -2.47 -6.30
CA LYS A 428 13.88 -1.89 -6.09
C LYS A 428 13.05 -2.66 -5.04
N ALA A 429 13.11 -3.99 -5.04
CA ALA A 429 12.26 -4.80 -4.16
C ALA A 429 12.83 -4.94 -2.74
N TYR A 430 14.15 -5.07 -2.61
CA TYR A 430 14.84 -5.45 -1.36
C TYR A 430 15.86 -4.42 -0.88
N GLY A 431 16.34 -3.54 -1.77
CA GLY A 431 17.46 -2.66 -1.43
C GLY A 431 18.67 -3.47 -0.93
N ASN A 432 19.31 -3.04 0.15
CA ASN A 432 20.47 -3.73 0.70
C ASN A 432 20.15 -5.08 1.38
N LEU A 433 18.88 -5.44 1.59
CA LEU A 433 18.49 -6.80 2.02
C LEU A 433 18.79 -7.84 0.95
N ALA A 434 18.92 -7.47 -0.33
CA ALA A 434 19.26 -8.40 -1.41
C ALA A 434 20.52 -9.20 -1.12
N ASN A 435 21.50 -8.62 -0.44
CA ASN A 435 22.73 -9.30 -0.05
C ASN A 435 22.52 -10.53 0.86
N ALA A 436 21.38 -10.62 1.53
CA ALA A 436 21.12 -11.72 2.47
C ALA A 436 20.76 -13.04 1.77
N PHE A 437 20.33 -13.00 0.51
CA PHE A 437 19.99 -14.19 -0.26
C PHE A 437 20.77 -14.32 -1.58
N LEU A 438 21.56 -13.31 -1.97
CA LEU A 438 22.42 -13.39 -3.15
C LEU A 438 23.67 -14.23 -2.85
N SER A 439 24.00 -15.14 -3.76
CA SER A 439 25.18 -16.01 -3.69
C SER A 439 26.26 -15.57 -4.67
N ALA A 440 27.48 -16.07 -4.49
CA ALA A 440 28.65 -15.71 -5.30
C ALA A 440 28.47 -16.02 -6.77
N ASN A 441 27.75 -17.10 -7.09
CA ASN A 441 27.48 -17.55 -8.46
C ASN A 441 25.99 -17.94 -8.62
N ILE A 442 25.54 -18.05 -9.87
CA ILE A 442 24.14 -18.31 -10.20
C ILE A 442 23.70 -19.73 -9.82
N GLU A 443 24.59 -20.69 -9.83
CA GLU A 443 24.30 -22.09 -9.51
C GLU A 443 23.85 -22.24 -8.05
N GLU A 444 24.43 -21.45 -7.16
CA GLU A 444 24.08 -21.44 -5.73
C GLU A 444 22.72 -20.76 -5.44
N MET A 445 22.17 -20.00 -6.38
CA MET A 445 20.81 -19.44 -6.26
C MET A 445 19.73 -20.53 -6.34
N GLY A 446 20.08 -21.72 -6.80
CA GLY A 446 19.20 -22.87 -6.92
C GLY A 446 18.23 -22.77 -8.10
N THR A 447 17.11 -23.50 -8.01
CA THR A 447 16.13 -23.60 -9.09
C THR A 447 15.61 -22.21 -9.51
N ASN A 448 15.64 -21.96 -10.82
CA ASN A 448 14.94 -20.82 -11.42
C ASN A 448 13.51 -21.25 -11.80
N PHE A 449 12.49 -20.66 -11.18
CA PHE A 449 11.09 -20.97 -11.43
C PHE A 449 10.51 -20.22 -12.64
N GLY A 450 11.29 -19.33 -13.25
CA GLY A 450 10.89 -18.45 -14.34
C GLY A 450 11.13 -16.98 -14.01
N HIS A 451 11.39 -16.17 -15.04
CA HIS A 451 11.56 -14.71 -14.91
C HIS A 451 12.56 -14.29 -13.81
N ASP A 452 13.64 -15.07 -13.68
CA ASP A 452 14.71 -14.87 -12.68
C ASP A 452 14.24 -14.95 -11.22
N LEU A 453 13.17 -15.70 -10.93
CA LEU A 453 12.79 -16.05 -9.58
C LEU A 453 13.53 -17.33 -9.15
N TYR A 454 14.53 -17.17 -8.30
CA TYR A 454 15.38 -18.26 -7.84
C TYR A 454 14.94 -18.80 -6.47
N ALA A 455 15.27 -20.06 -6.20
CA ALA A 455 14.95 -20.72 -4.94
C ALA A 455 15.51 -19.98 -3.71
N SER A 456 16.69 -19.38 -3.81
CA SER A 456 17.28 -18.56 -2.74
C SER A 456 16.40 -17.37 -2.38
N GLU A 457 15.87 -16.64 -3.37
CA GLU A 457 14.90 -15.56 -3.15
C GLU A 457 13.61 -16.08 -2.53
N VAL A 458 13.05 -17.17 -3.06
CA VAL A 458 11.83 -17.80 -2.52
C VAL A 458 11.99 -18.19 -1.05
N ASN A 459 13.15 -18.76 -0.69
CA ASN A 459 13.48 -19.15 0.68
C ASN A 459 13.50 -17.94 1.62
N TRP A 460 14.13 -16.85 1.19
CA TRP A 460 14.11 -15.58 1.92
C TRP A 460 12.69 -15.09 2.17
N LEU A 461 11.83 -15.12 1.14
CA LEU A 461 10.43 -14.67 1.27
C LEU A 461 9.63 -15.50 2.28
N ILE A 462 9.90 -16.81 2.34
CA ILE A 462 9.25 -17.71 3.31
C ILE A 462 9.77 -17.41 4.72
N GLU A 463 11.06 -17.37 4.91
CA GLU A 463 11.71 -17.31 6.22
C GLU A 463 11.63 -15.94 6.87
N GLN A 464 11.72 -14.88 6.06
CA GLN A 464 11.83 -13.50 6.56
C GLN A 464 10.58 -12.65 6.31
N GLU A 465 9.71 -13.04 5.37
CA GLU A 465 8.58 -12.25 4.93
C GLU A 465 7.24 -12.97 5.02
N TRP A 466 7.17 -14.09 5.74
CA TRP A 466 5.95 -14.88 6.01
C TRP A 466 5.21 -15.39 4.76
N ALA A 467 5.85 -15.48 3.60
CA ALA A 467 5.22 -16.02 2.40
C ALA A 467 4.98 -17.52 2.56
N GLN A 468 3.78 -18.02 2.21
CA GLN A 468 3.43 -19.44 2.31
C GLN A 468 2.86 -20.00 1.02
N THR A 469 2.27 -19.16 0.16
CA THR A 469 1.61 -19.57 -1.07
C THR A 469 2.26 -18.93 -2.30
N THR A 470 1.98 -19.49 -3.47
CA THR A 470 2.38 -18.88 -4.76
C THR A 470 1.84 -17.46 -4.91
N ASP A 471 0.62 -17.20 -4.45
CA ASP A 471 0.02 -15.86 -4.50
C ASP A 471 0.75 -14.86 -3.63
N ASP A 472 1.23 -15.26 -2.44
CA ASP A 472 2.04 -14.40 -1.59
C ASP A 472 3.29 -13.97 -2.34
N ILE A 473 4.00 -14.92 -2.95
CA ILE A 473 5.25 -14.69 -3.66
C ILE A 473 5.02 -13.90 -4.94
N LEU A 474 4.11 -14.37 -5.80
CA LEU A 474 3.95 -13.84 -7.16
C LEU A 474 3.23 -12.49 -7.19
N TRP A 475 2.31 -12.21 -6.26
CA TRP A 475 1.48 -11.00 -6.32
C TRP A 475 1.83 -9.96 -5.23
N ARG A 476 2.27 -10.38 -4.04
CA ARG A 476 2.53 -9.45 -2.93
C ARG A 476 4.00 -9.24 -2.61
N ARG A 477 4.91 -10.15 -3.03
CA ARG A 477 6.36 -9.99 -2.81
C ARG A 477 7.11 -9.56 -4.06
N THR A 478 6.90 -10.25 -5.19
CA THR A 478 7.70 -10.05 -6.41
C THR A 478 6.93 -9.39 -7.57
N ARG A 479 5.58 -9.49 -7.58
CA ARG A 479 4.69 -9.10 -8.69
C ARG A 479 5.05 -9.78 -10.01
N LEU A 480 5.69 -10.95 -9.97
CA LEU A 480 6.00 -11.74 -11.15
C LEU A 480 4.78 -12.48 -11.71
N GLY A 481 3.66 -12.55 -10.97
CA GLY A 481 2.44 -13.21 -11.41
C GLY A 481 1.86 -12.72 -12.75
N LEU A 482 2.19 -11.49 -13.18
CA LEU A 482 1.84 -11.01 -14.52
C LEU A 482 2.62 -11.70 -15.65
N LEU A 483 3.74 -12.34 -15.34
CA LEU A 483 4.64 -12.94 -16.32
C LEU A 483 4.62 -14.46 -16.27
N PHE A 484 4.28 -15.03 -15.10
CA PHE A 484 4.28 -16.49 -14.89
C PHE A 484 3.14 -17.15 -15.67
N ASP A 485 3.48 -18.24 -16.35
CA ASP A 485 2.50 -19.16 -16.90
C ASP A 485 2.04 -20.21 -15.88
N THR A 486 1.10 -21.06 -16.28
CA THR A 486 0.52 -22.10 -15.42
C THR A 486 1.59 -23.10 -14.97
N GLN A 487 2.48 -23.55 -15.87
CA GLN A 487 3.51 -24.53 -15.58
C GLN A 487 4.54 -24.01 -14.57
N GLN A 488 4.98 -22.77 -14.73
CA GLN A 488 5.88 -22.09 -13.80
C GLN A 488 5.23 -21.91 -12.42
N THR A 489 3.95 -21.56 -12.38
CA THR A 489 3.19 -21.43 -11.13
C THR A 489 3.05 -22.77 -10.41
N GLU A 490 2.75 -23.86 -11.13
CA GLU A 490 2.67 -25.22 -10.58
C GLU A 490 4.03 -25.71 -10.08
N GLN A 491 5.12 -25.40 -10.78
CA GLN A 491 6.47 -25.75 -10.34
C GLN A 491 6.82 -25.05 -9.00
N LEU A 492 6.47 -23.78 -8.87
CA LEU A 492 6.65 -23.04 -7.63
C LEU A 492 5.77 -23.61 -6.51
N ALA A 493 4.48 -23.93 -6.78
CA ALA A 493 3.59 -24.56 -5.82
C ALA A 493 4.17 -25.88 -5.29
N HIS A 494 4.63 -26.75 -6.18
CA HIS A 494 5.24 -28.03 -5.80
C HIS A 494 6.52 -27.87 -4.97
N TYR A 495 7.26 -26.78 -5.19
CA TYR A 495 8.42 -26.47 -4.36
C TYR A 495 8.02 -26.07 -2.95
N LEU A 496 6.95 -25.28 -2.80
CA LEU A 496 6.43 -24.86 -1.51
C LEU A 496 5.88 -26.04 -0.71
N ASP A 497 5.10 -26.95 -1.35
CA ASP A 497 4.49 -28.12 -0.71
C ASP A 497 5.52 -29.13 -0.13
N LYS A 498 6.72 -29.16 -0.68
CA LYS A 498 7.79 -30.07 -0.20
C LYS A 498 8.52 -29.59 1.04
N ARG A 499 8.25 -28.35 1.48
CA ARG A 499 8.88 -27.80 2.67
C ARG A 499 8.14 -28.23 3.93
N PRO A 500 8.86 -28.61 4.98
CA PRO A 500 8.22 -28.77 6.29
C PRO A 500 7.71 -27.40 6.77
N HIS A 501 6.45 -27.35 7.11
CA HIS A 501 5.79 -26.19 7.71
C HIS A 501 6.24 -25.95 9.15
#